data_4a88f8e5f2dc1dc92278c35cd3492095
#
_entry.id   4a88f8e5f2dc1dc92278c35cd3492095
#
_cell.length_a   1.000
_cell.length_b   1.000
_cell.length_c   1.000
_cell.angle_alpha   90.00
_cell.angle_beta   90.00
_cell.angle_gamma   90.00
#
_symmetry.space_group_name_H-M   'P 1'
#
loop_
_entity.id
_entity.type
_entity.pdbx_description
1 polymer ?
#
loop_
_entity_poly.entity_id
_entity_poly.type
_entity_poly.pdbx_seq_one_letter_code
_entity_poly.pdbx_strand_id
1 'polypeptide(L)'
;AAMTAGLMDVLRARAAFKNSLRVPVTLIQRTENNPLKFAATVDEAVARLLAPPSPGYLTGAAAIEEAVEDIGRHQLALLAGMRAAFEHVFAQFDPARFEADTAGSALGSWGNRPWRRYAQHYRELLGDPDERFRRLFGEEFARAYEQQLARAKAQAQPTDGDRA
;
A
#
# COMPACT_ATOMS: atom_id res chain seq x y z
N ALA A 1 -8.84 22.45 17.29
CA ALA A 1 -8.74 22.80 15.87
C ALA A 1 -7.40 22.37 15.25
N ALA A 2 -6.23 22.81 15.73
CA ALA A 2 -4.93 22.51 15.10
C ALA A 2 -4.61 20.99 15.05
N MET A 3 -4.81 20.24 16.14
CA MET A 3 -4.59 18.80 16.17
C MET A 3 -5.54 18.07 15.19
N THR A 4 -6.81 18.46 15.15
CA THR A 4 -7.81 17.91 14.22
C THR A 4 -7.40 18.16 12.78
N ALA A 5 -6.96 19.37 12.45
CA ALA A 5 -6.47 19.72 11.12
C ALA A 5 -5.27 18.85 10.72
N GLY A 6 -4.26 18.74 11.57
CA GLY A 6 -3.09 17.91 11.30
C GLY A 6 -3.43 16.44 11.08
N LEU A 7 -4.35 15.87 11.88
CA LEU A 7 -4.80 14.48 11.72
C LEU A 7 -5.56 14.27 10.40
N MET A 8 -6.43 15.21 10.03
CA MET A 8 -7.13 15.18 8.74
C MET A 8 -6.14 15.27 7.56
N ASP A 9 -5.12 16.12 7.66
CA ASP A 9 -4.12 16.28 6.60
C ASP A 9 -3.32 14.99 6.39
N VAL A 10 -2.90 14.32 7.47
CA VAL A 10 -2.22 13.01 7.38
C VAL A 10 -3.13 11.95 6.75
N LEU A 11 -4.41 11.89 7.12
CA LEU A 11 -5.37 10.95 6.53
C LEU A 11 -5.65 11.24 5.06
N ARG A 12 -5.69 12.52 4.66
CA ARG A 12 -5.82 12.94 3.25
C ARG A 12 -4.58 12.57 2.43
N ALA A 13 -3.37 12.81 2.97
CA ALA A 13 -2.12 12.42 2.34
C ALA A 13 -2.06 10.89 2.12
N ARG A 14 -2.48 10.10 3.11
CA ARG A 14 -2.62 8.65 2.99
C ARG A 14 -3.60 8.25 1.87
N ALA A 15 -4.76 8.90 1.78
CA ALA A 15 -5.74 8.63 0.73
C ALA A 15 -5.18 8.96 -0.66
N ALA A 16 -4.49 10.09 -0.81
CA ALA A 16 -3.83 10.49 -2.05
C ALA A 16 -2.75 9.47 -2.46
N PHE A 17 -1.95 9.00 -1.52
CA PHE A 17 -0.95 7.95 -1.74
C PHE A 17 -1.59 6.65 -2.24
N LYS A 18 -2.67 6.17 -1.62
CA LYS A 18 -3.39 4.97 -2.08
C LYS A 18 -3.91 5.15 -3.51
N ASN A 19 -4.44 6.32 -3.83
CA ASN A 19 -4.94 6.63 -5.17
C ASN A 19 -3.83 6.59 -6.23
N SER A 20 -2.63 7.12 -5.92
CA SER A 20 -1.50 7.11 -6.86
C SER A 20 -1.03 5.70 -7.22
N LEU A 21 -1.21 4.75 -6.32
CA LEU A 21 -0.87 3.34 -6.51
C LEU A 21 -2.06 2.47 -6.96
N ARG A 22 -3.23 3.09 -7.23
CA ARG A 22 -4.48 2.39 -7.57
C ARG A 22 -4.93 1.36 -6.52
N VAL A 23 -4.50 1.55 -5.27
CA VAL A 23 -4.94 0.74 -4.13
C VAL A 23 -6.37 1.16 -3.74
N PRO A 24 -7.27 0.23 -3.40
CA PRO A 24 -8.64 0.57 -3.01
C PRO A 24 -8.72 1.62 -1.91
N VAL A 25 -9.58 2.62 -2.11
CA VAL A 25 -9.81 3.70 -1.14
C VAL A 25 -10.86 3.32 -0.11
N THR A 26 -10.85 4.05 1.01
CA THR A 26 -11.88 3.91 2.03
C THR A 26 -13.18 4.54 1.54
N LEU A 27 -14.27 3.78 1.54
CA LEU A 27 -15.60 4.25 1.16
C LEU A 27 -16.41 4.62 2.40
N ILE A 28 -17.36 5.55 2.23
CA ILE A 28 -18.36 5.86 3.25
C ILE A 28 -19.24 4.64 3.48
N GLN A 29 -19.42 4.27 4.73
CA GLN A 29 -20.24 3.13 5.16
C GLN A 29 -21.56 3.62 5.77
N ARG A 30 -22.51 2.69 6.00
CA ARG A 30 -23.78 3.01 6.64
C ARG A 30 -23.62 3.42 8.11
N THR A 31 -22.59 2.91 8.78
CA THR A 31 -22.33 3.10 10.21
C THR A 31 -20.84 3.36 10.45
N GLU A 32 -20.52 3.96 11.58
CA GLU A 32 -19.14 4.11 12.09
C GLU A 32 -18.16 4.83 11.17
N ASN A 33 -18.64 5.78 10.38
CA ASN A 33 -17.74 6.61 9.57
C ASN A 33 -16.90 7.51 10.47
N ASN A 34 -15.60 7.62 10.19
CA ASN A 34 -14.76 8.52 10.93
C ASN A 34 -14.85 9.96 10.36
N PRO A 35 -15.30 10.96 11.15
CA PRO A 35 -15.40 12.32 10.67
C PRO A 35 -14.06 12.92 10.26
N LEU A 36 -12.94 12.45 10.80
CA LEU A 36 -11.60 12.89 10.40
C LEU A 36 -11.22 12.49 8.96
N LYS A 37 -11.90 11.46 8.39
CA LYS A 37 -11.70 11.01 7.01
C LYS A 37 -12.68 11.64 6.03
N PHE A 38 -13.90 11.92 6.46
CA PHE A 38 -15.01 12.22 5.56
C PHE A 38 -15.57 13.65 5.69
N ALA A 39 -15.24 14.40 6.75
CA ALA A 39 -15.65 15.79 6.87
C ALA A 39 -14.93 16.66 5.83
N ALA A 40 -15.68 17.58 5.22
CA ALA A 40 -15.14 18.50 4.23
C ALA A 40 -14.23 19.56 4.87
N THR A 41 -14.58 20.02 6.08
CA THR A 41 -13.84 21.05 6.81
C THR A 41 -13.44 20.60 8.21
N VAL A 42 -12.45 21.30 8.78
CA VAL A 42 -12.01 21.05 10.17
C VAL A 42 -13.13 21.34 11.16
N ASP A 43 -13.91 22.41 10.92
CA ASP A 43 -15.01 22.80 11.82
C ASP A 43 -16.12 21.75 11.81
N GLU A 44 -16.44 21.19 10.64
CA GLU A 44 -17.38 20.06 10.55
C GLU A 44 -16.87 18.83 11.30
N ALA A 45 -15.59 18.50 11.13
CA ALA A 45 -14.97 17.37 11.85
C ALA A 45 -15.04 17.58 13.37
N VAL A 46 -14.69 18.78 13.86
CA VAL A 46 -14.77 19.13 15.29
C VAL A 46 -16.20 19.02 15.80
N ALA A 47 -17.16 19.58 15.07
CA ALA A 47 -18.58 19.52 15.46
C ALA A 47 -19.06 18.05 15.58
N ARG A 48 -18.68 17.18 14.64
CA ARG A 48 -19.04 15.76 14.68
C ARG A 48 -18.33 14.99 15.80
N LEU A 49 -17.05 15.31 16.08
CA LEU A 49 -16.30 14.71 17.19
C LEU A 49 -16.93 15.03 18.55
N LEU A 50 -17.50 16.22 18.70
CA LEU A 50 -18.12 16.68 19.94
C LEU A 50 -19.62 16.36 20.01
N ALA A 51 -20.21 15.84 18.94
CA ALA A 51 -21.63 15.48 18.89
C ALA A 51 -21.93 14.26 19.77
N PRO A 52 -23.18 14.12 20.26
CA PRO A 52 -23.61 12.88 20.91
C PRO A 52 -23.41 11.68 20.00
N PRO A 53 -23.15 10.48 20.56
CA PRO A 53 -22.99 9.23 19.80
C PRO A 53 -24.16 9.01 18.84
N SER A 54 -23.85 8.66 17.60
CA SER A 54 -24.83 8.33 16.56
C SER A 54 -24.37 7.09 15.77
N PRO A 55 -25.30 6.29 15.22
CA PRO A 55 -24.90 5.12 14.44
C PRO A 55 -24.09 5.42 13.18
N GLY A 56 -24.21 6.63 12.63
CA GLY A 56 -23.57 7.00 11.35
C GLY A 56 -22.10 7.39 11.47
N TYR A 57 -21.66 7.91 12.63
CA TYR A 57 -20.32 8.44 12.81
C TYR A 57 -19.72 8.08 14.15
N LEU A 58 -18.42 7.81 14.14
CA LEU A 58 -17.60 7.74 15.34
C LEU A 58 -17.48 9.14 15.97
N THR A 59 -17.44 9.20 17.29
CA THR A 59 -17.33 10.47 18.04
C THR A 59 -16.22 10.37 19.09
N GLY A 60 -15.78 11.53 19.61
CA GLY A 60 -14.84 11.62 20.71
C GLY A 60 -13.54 10.83 20.52
N ALA A 61 -13.16 10.11 21.57
CA ALA A 61 -11.90 9.35 21.61
C ALA A 61 -11.88 8.22 20.56
N ALA A 62 -13.00 7.52 20.35
CA ALA A 62 -13.08 6.40 19.41
C ALA A 62 -12.72 6.80 17.97
N ALA A 63 -13.11 8.01 17.52
CA ALA A 63 -12.74 8.50 16.20
C ALA A 63 -11.24 8.81 16.10
N ILE A 64 -10.64 9.29 17.16
CA ILE A 64 -9.19 9.60 17.21
C ILE A 64 -8.39 8.30 17.25
N GLU A 65 -8.78 7.35 18.09
CA GLU A 65 -8.14 6.03 18.21
C GLU A 65 -8.15 5.29 16.87
N GLU A 66 -9.31 5.22 16.21
CA GLU A 66 -9.42 4.60 14.88
C GLU A 66 -8.53 5.29 13.83
N ALA A 67 -8.47 6.63 13.84
CA ALA A 67 -7.63 7.38 12.91
C ALA A 67 -6.14 7.11 13.15
N VAL A 68 -5.68 7.10 14.40
CA VAL A 68 -4.28 6.82 14.77
C VAL A 68 -3.91 5.38 14.42
N GLU A 69 -4.78 4.43 14.72
CA GLU A 69 -4.58 3.02 14.37
C GLU A 69 -4.49 2.81 12.85
N ASP A 70 -5.35 3.50 12.09
CA ASP A 70 -5.34 3.43 10.63
C ASP A 70 -4.04 4.02 10.03
N ILE A 71 -3.50 5.08 10.63
CA ILE A 71 -2.18 5.64 10.27
C ILE A 71 -1.08 4.63 10.60
N GLY A 72 -1.11 4.01 11.78
CA GLY A 72 -0.14 2.98 12.17
C GLY A 72 -0.14 1.78 11.22
N ARG A 73 -1.32 1.26 10.89
CA ARG A 73 -1.47 0.19 9.89
C ARG A 73 -0.93 0.59 8.52
N HIS A 74 -1.15 1.84 8.10
CA HIS A 74 -0.60 2.36 6.85
C HIS A 74 0.92 2.36 6.84
N GLN A 75 1.57 2.80 7.92
CA GLN A 75 3.03 2.81 8.03
C GLN A 75 3.64 1.41 7.92
N LEU A 76 3.04 0.42 8.60
CA LEU A 76 3.49 -0.97 8.49
C LEU A 76 3.28 -1.53 7.07
N ALA A 77 2.17 -1.17 6.42
CA ALA A 77 1.91 -1.58 5.05
C ALA A 77 2.88 -0.93 4.05
N LEU A 78 3.27 0.34 4.27
CA LEU A 78 4.32 1.01 3.48
C LEU A 78 5.64 0.23 3.53
N LEU A 79 6.08 -0.15 4.73
CA LEU A 79 7.31 -0.90 4.91
C LEU A 79 7.26 -2.27 4.21
N ALA A 80 6.12 -2.97 4.33
CA ALA A 80 5.92 -4.25 3.66
C ALA A 80 5.95 -4.10 2.14
N GLY A 81 5.26 -3.09 1.60
CA GLY A 81 5.27 -2.78 0.17
C GLY A 81 6.66 -2.44 -0.35
N MET A 82 7.39 -1.58 0.36
CA MET A 82 8.77 -1.22 -0.02
C MET A 82 9.69 -2.44 -0.06
N ARG A 83 9.62 -3.33 0.93
CA ARG A 83 10.42 -4.56 0.95
C ARG A 83 10.11 -5.46 -0.24
N ALA A 84 8.82 -5.72 -0.49
CA ALA A 84 8.41 -6.59 -1.59
C ALA A 84 8.81 -6.03 -2.95
N ALA A 85 8.62 -4.73 -3.16
CA ALA A 85 9.03 -4.07 -4.39
C ALA A 85 10.55 -4.11 -4.59
N PHE A 86 11.33 -3.92 -3.53
CA PHE A 86 12.78 -4.02 -3.56
C PHE A 86 13.23 -5.42 -3.99
N GLU A 87 12.72 -6.47 -3.34
CA GLU A 87 13.01 -7.86 -3.70
C GLU A 87 12.60 -8.18 -5.15
N HIS A 88 11.46 -7.65 -5.58
CA HIS A 88 11.01 -7.81 -6.96
C HIS A 88 12.00 -7.17 -7.96
N VAL A 89 12.47 -5.95 -7.68
CA VAL A 89 13.49 -5.30 -8.53
C VAL A 89 14.74 -6.17 -8.62
N PHE A 90 15.26 -6.67 -7.51
CA PHE A 90 16.43 -7.57 -7.52
C PHE A 90 16.19 -8.82 -8.35
N ALA A 91 15.05 -9.45 -8.19
CA ALA A 91 14.69 -10.64 -8.95
C ALA A 91 14.62 -10.40 -10.47
N GLN A 92 14.31 -9.17 -10.93
CA GLN A 92 14.32 -8.86 -12.37
C GLN A 92 15.73 -8.86 -12.98
N PHE A 93 16.76 -8.64 -12.15
CA PHE A 93 18.16 -8.56 -12.58
C PHE A 93 18.99 -9.79 -12.16
N ASP A 94 18.34 -10.85 -11.67
CA ASP A 94 19.00 -12.10 -11.29
C ASP A 94 19.70 -12.72 -12.53
N PRO A 95 21.03 -12.91 -12.49
CA PRO A 95 21.78 -13.52 -13.59
C PRO A 95 21.25 -14.91 -13.99
N ALA A 96 20.78 -15.70 -13.04
CA ALA A 96 20.26 -17.04 -13.28
C ALA A 96 19.08 -17.04 -14.29
N ARG A 97 18.27 -16.00 -14.33
CA ARG A 97 17.18 -15.84 -15.33
C ARG A 97 17.70 -15.77 -16.77
N PHE A 98 18.92 -15.29 -16.97
CA PHE A 98 19.52 -15.11 -18.29
C PHE A 98 20.40 -16.30 -18.69
N GLU A 99 20.84 -17.10 -17.72
CA GLU A 99 21.66 -18.30 -17.90
C GLU A 99 20.82 -19.55 -18.16
N ALA A 100 19.66 -19.69 -17.51
CA ALA A 100 18.84 -20.90 -17.51
C ALA A 100 18.45 -21.37 -18.92
N ASP A 101 18.20 -20.46 -19.85
CA ASP A 101 17.84 -20.78 -21.24
C ASP A 101 19.01 -21.20 -22.14
N THR A 102 20.25 -21.15 -21.64
CA THR A 102 21.43 -21.53 -22.40
C THR A 102 21.84 -22.99 -22.16
N ALA A 103 21.31 -23.65 -21.13
CA ALA A 103 21.64 -25.01 -20.74
C ALA A 103 21.15 -26.10 -21.73
N GLY A 104 20.23 -25.72 -22.66
CA GLY A 104 19.67 -26.67 -23.67
C GLY A 104 20.36 -26.67 -25.04
N SER A 105 21.36 -25.81 -25.30
CA SER A 105 22.03 -25.73 -26.59
C SER A 105 23.36 -26.53 -26.59
N ALA A 106 23.33 -27.74 -27.12
CA ALA A 106 24.45 -28.63 -27.23
C ALA A 106 25.57 -28.18 -28.20
N LEU A 107 25.43 -27.04 -28.83
CA LEU A 107 26.46 -26.43 -29.68
C LEU A 107 27.12 -25.28 -28.92
N GLY A 108 28.33 -25.55 -28.49
CA GLY A 108 29.28 -24.78 -27.73
C GLY A 108 29.00 -23.27 -27.64
N SER A 109 28.99 -22.81 -26.43
CA SER A 109 28.94 -21.44 -26.00
C SER A 109 30.02 -20.55 -26.65
N TRP A 110 29.83 -20.21 -27.91
CA TRP A 110 30.63 -19.16 -28.53
C TRP A 110 29.87 -17.84 -28.34
N GLY A 111 30.24 -17.14 -27.27
CA GLY A 111 29.98 -15.71 -27.06
C GLY A 111 28.69 -15.36 -26.37
N ASN A 112 28.81 -14.74 -25.27
CA ASN A 112 28.04 -13.60 -24.71
C ASN A 112 26.49 -13.58 -24.89
N ARG A 113 25.82 -14.73 -25.07
CA ARG A 113 24.36 -14.82 -25.21
C ARG A 113 23.63 -14.35 -23.94
N PRO A 114 24.02 -14.79 -22.73
CA PRO A 114 23.40 -14.32 -21.48
C PRO A 114 23.54 -12.82 -21.31
N TRP A 115 24.73 -12.27 -21.60
CA TRP A 115 24.97 -10.84 -21.55
C TRP A 115 24.14 -10.06 -22.56
N ARG A 116 23.98 -10.55 -23.78
CA ARG A 116 23.14 -9.88 -24.79
C ARG A 116 21.66 -9.85 -24.36
N ARG A 117 21.16 -10.92 -23.79
CA ARG A 117 19.79 -11.02 -23.25
C ARG A 117 19.60 -10.07 -22.08
N TYR A 118 20.55 -10.06 -21.13
CA TYR A 118 20.54 -9.10 -20.03
C TYR A 118 20.54 -7.66 -20.55
N ALA A 119 21.42 -7.32 -21.46
CA ALA A 119 21.51 -5.99 -22.04
C ALA A 119 20.27 -5.60 -22.85
N GLN A 120 19.61 -6.57 -23.48
CA GLN A 120 18.33 -6.35 -24.14
C GLN A 120 17.22 -6.11 -23.11
N HIS A 121 17.08 -6.95 -22.11
CA HIS A 121 16.13 -6.80 -21.01
C HIS A 121 16.30 -5.42 -20.32
N TYR A 122 17.52 -5.04 -20.01
CA TYR A 122 17.82 -3.75 -19.44
C TYR A 122 17.37 -2.57 -20.35
N ARG A 123 17.63 -2.66 -21.66
CA ARG A 123 17.17 -1.65 -22.62
C ARG A 123 15.66 -1.56 -22.73
N GLU A 124 14.98 -2.69 -22.68
CA GLU A 124 13.51 -2.74 -22.68
C GLU A 124 12.92 -2.08 -21.42
N LEU A 125 13.59 -2.23 -20.27
CA LEU A 125 13.21 -1.54 -19.04
C LEU A 125 13.50 -0.03 -19.08
N LEU A 126 14.44 0.45 -19.91
CA LEU A 126 14.75 1.88 -20.02
C LEU A 126 13.71 2.71 -20.78
N GLY A 127 12.67 2.10 -21.34
CA GLY A 127 11.61 2.79 -22.08
C GLY A 127 10.94 3.91 -21.28
N ASP A 128 9.63 3.91 -21.22
CA ASP A 128 8.85 4.89 -20.45
C ASP A 128 9.17 4.82 -18.95
N PRO A 129 9.57 5.93 -18.29
CA PRO A 129 9.87 5.95 -16.85
C PRO A 129 8.69 5.57 -15.96
N ASP A 130 7.47 5.97 -16.30
CA ASP A 130 6.27 5.68 -15.50
C ASP A 130 5.89 4.21 -15.62
N GLU A 131 5.98 3.65 -16.83
CA GLU A 131 5.75 2.22 -17.06
C GLU A 131 6.82 1.37 -16.37
N ARG A 132 8.09 1.79 -16.42
CA ARG A 132 9.18 1.15 -15.70
C ARG A 132 8.94 1.15 -14.19
N PHE A 133 8.58 2.30 -13.61
CA PHE A 133 8.26 2.40 -12.19
C PHE A 133 7.10 1.48 -11.82
N ARG A 134 6.04 1.49 -12.60
CA ARG A 134 4.86 0.65 -12.37
C ARG A 134 5.22 -0.84 -12.36
N ARG A 135 5.96 -1.31 -13.38
CA ARG A 135 6.34 -2.72 -13.53
C ARG A 135 7.35 -3.21 -12.50
N LEU A 136 8.37 -2.40 -12.24
CA LEU A 136 9.46 -2.82 -11.34
C LEU A 136 9.11 -2.66 -9.86
N PHE A 137 8.27 -1.69 -9.54
CA PHE A 137 8.01 -1.30 -8.17
C PHE A 137 6.51 -1.30 -7.84
N GLY A 138 5.71 -0.59 -8.61
CA GLY A 138 4.35 -0.20 -8.21
C GLY A 138 3.40 -1.37 -7.98
N GLU A 139 3.39 -2.36 -8.87
CA GLU A 139 2.46 -3.51 -8.81
C GLU A 139 2.76 -4.39 -7.59
N GLU A 140 4.02 -4.73 -7.36
CA GLU A 140 4.44 -5.57 -6.25
C GLU A 140 4.31 -4.85 -4.90
N PHE A 141 4.64 -3.55 -4.88
CA PHE A 141 4.40 -2.70 -3.74
C PHE A 141 2.91 -2.68 -3.36
N ALA A 142 2.01 -2.39 -4.31
CA ALA A 142 0.58 -2.31 -4.06
C ALA A 142 0.03 -3.64 -3.52
N ARG A 143 0.43 -4.75 -4.12
CA ARG A 143 0.04 -6.10 -3.68
C ARG A 143 0.45 -6.38 -2.23
N ALA A 144 1.71 -6.12 -1.88
CA ALA A 144 2.21 -6.38 -0.53
C ALA A 144 1.61 -5.41 0.51
N TYR A 145 1.39 -4.16 0.13
CA TYR A 145 0.71 -3.15 0.92
C TYR A 145 -0.72 -3.60 1.29
N GLU A 146 -1.51 -4.04 0.30
CA GLU A 146 -2.87 -4.53 0.52
C GLU A 146 -2.90 -5.78 1.40
N GLN A 147 -2.00 -6.72 1.17
CA GLN A 147 -1.88 -7.92 2.00
C GLN A 147 -1.59 -7.58 3.45
N GLN A 148 -0.69 -6.64 3.70
CA GLN A 148 -0.37 -6.22 5.07
C GLN A 148 -1.56 -5.54 5.75
N LEU A 149 -2.30 -4.68 5.03
CA LEU A 149 -3.53 -4.09 5.57
C LEU A 149 -4.60 -5.15 5.90
N ALA A 150 -4.77 -6.13 5.03
CA ALA A 150 -5.74 -7.22 5.26
C ALA A 150 -5.36 -8.05 6.51
N ARG A 151 -4.07 -8.39 6.66
CA ARG A 151 -3.56 -9.10 7.83
C ARG A 151 -3.78 -8.31 9.12
N ALA A 152 -3.46 -7.02 9.12
CA ALA A 152 -3.64 -6.16 10.28
C ALA A 152 -5.12 -6.03 10.69
N LYS A 153 -6.05 -5.98 9.71
CA LYS A 153 -7.48 -5.98 9.99
C LYS A 153 -7.96 -7.31 10.57
N ALA A 154 -7.50 -8.44 10.04
CA ALA A 154 -7.85 -9.76 10.55
C ALA A 154 -7.37 -9.97 12.00
N GLN A 155 -6.21 -9.44 12.36
CA GLN A 155 -5.67 -9.51 13.73
C GLN A 155 -6.40 -8.59 14.71
N ALA A 156 -7.02 -7.50 14.24
CA ALA A 156 -7.78 -6.57 15.07
C ALA A 156 -9.21 -7.03 15.36
N GLN A 157 -9.74 -8.02 14.63
CA GLN A 157 -11.05 -8.60 14.93
C GLN A 157 -10.91 -9.60 16.08
N PRO A 158 -11.57 -9.38 17.24
CA PRO A 158 -11.58 -10.36 18.33
C PRO A 158 -12.21 -11.65 17.80
N THR A 159 -11.55 -12.77 18.05
CA THR A 159 -12.14 -14.10 17.82
C THR A 159 -13.37 -14.21 18.73
N ASP A 160 -14.54 -14.42 18.14
CA ASP A 160 -15.85 -14.54 18.81
C ASP A 160 -15.97 -15.80 19.69
N GLY A 161 -14.84 -16.30 20.20
CA GLY A 161 -14.71 -17.55 20.97
C GLY A 161 -14.60 -17.40 22.48
N ASP A 162 -14.55 -16.19 23.05
CA ASP A 162 -14.35 -16.00 24.50
C ASP A 162 -15.56 -15.37 25.22
N ARG A 163 -16.76 -15.60 24.69
CA ARG A 163 -18.03 -15.32 25.35
C ARG A 163 -18.83 -16.62 25.54
N ALA A 164 -18.29 -17.49 26.39
CA ALA A 164 -19.07 -18.60 26.96
C ALA A 164 -18.94 -18.59 28.49
#